data_b97bd261ffc215d643f666cbd4c59ad2
#
_entry.id   b97bd261ffc215d643f666cbd4c59ad2
#
_cell.length_a   1.000
_cell.length_b   1.000
_cell.length_c   1.000
_cell.angle_alpha   90.00
_cell.angle_beta   90.00
_cell.angle_gamma   90.00
#
_symmetry.space_group_name_H-M   'P 1'
#
loop_
_entity.id
_entity.type
_entity.pdbx_description
1 polymer ?
#
loop_
_entity_poly.entity_id
_entity_poly.type
_entity_poly.pdbx_seq_one_letter_code
_entity_poly.pdbx_strand_id
1 'polypeptide(L)'
;MMTTQLQVAVTDAVACVRVEGPANFAVSVDFKSVVTQCCEAGGRVLLLDLAACPNMDSTFLGILVGLTGKLDRIELLNPCERVTDLLENLGVLDLMSVGQGANPFDGRLETADSTQADKRALTEASLEAHKLLMEVNPDNVPKFKDVAQFLAEDMERQG
;
A
#
# COMPACT_ATOMS: atom_id res chain seq x y z
N MET A 1 -8.57 -5.44 -19.41
CA MET A 1 -8.50 -5.33 -17.95
C MET A 1 -7.05 -5.14 -17.52
N MET A 2 -6.77 -4.08 -16.80
CA MET A 2 -5.41 -3.78 -16.36
C MET A 2 -5.06 -4.65 -15.15
N THR A 3 -4.00 -5.45 -15.30
CA THR A 3 -3.44 -6.22 -14.20
C THR A 3 -2.28 -5.42 -13.60
N THR A 4 -2.30 -5.23 -12.29
CA THR A 4 -1.24 -4.51 -11.60
C THR A 4 -0.04 -5.40 -11.38
N GLN A 5 1.15 -4.88 -11.67
CA GLN A 5 2.41 -5.55 -11.40
C GLN A 5 3.21 -4.78 -10.36
N LEU A 6 3.88 -5.51 -9.49
CA LEU A 6 4.82 -4.94 -8.53
C LEU A 6 6.23 -5.30 -8.98
N GLN A 7 7.09 -4.30 -9.04
CA GLN A 7 8.52 -4.50 -9.35
C GLN A 7 9.33 -4.03 -8.15
N VAL A 8 10.38 -4.77 -7.81
CA VAL A 8 11.10 -4.60 -6.56
C VAL A 8 12.60 -4.55 -6.79
N ALA A 9 13.27 -3.66 -6.07
CA ALA A 9 14.72 -3.64 -5.95
C ALA A 9 15.09 -3.30 -4.51
N VAL A 10 16.10 -3.95 -3.97
CA VAL A 10 16.58 -3.69 -2.61
C VAL A 10 18.07 -3.43 -2.65
N THR A 11 18.50 -2.35 -2.03
CA THR A 11 19.91 -1.99 -1.91
C THR A 11 20.13 -1.35 -0.54
N ASP A 12 21.08 -1.88 0.21
CA ASP A 12 21.39 -1.42 1.56
C ASP A 12 20.13 -1.39 2.42
N ALA A 13 19.74 -0.22 2.93
CA ALA A 13 18.56 -0.07 3.78
C ALA A 13 17.32 0.42 3.01
N VAL A 14 17.40 0.49 1.67
CA VAL A 14 16.29 1.02 0.86
C VAL A 14 15.64 -0.10 0.06
N ALA A 15 14.31 -0.21 0.19
CA ALA A 15 13.48 -1.05 -0.65
C ALA A 15 12.74 -0.15 -1.62
N CYS A 16 12.85 -0.43 -2.92
CA CYS A 16 12.08 0.29 -3.93
C CYS A 16 11.02 -0.65 -4.47
N VAL A 17 9.77 -0.18 -4.46
CA VAL A 17 8.65 -0.91 -5.08
C VAL A 17 8.00 0.00 -6.10
N ARG A 18 7.92 -0.47 -7.34
CA ARG A 18 7.19 0.21 -8.42
C ARG A 18 5.85 -0.46 -8.60
N VAL A 19 4.78 0.32 -8.59
CA VAL A 19 3.42 -0.16 -8.85
C VAL A 19 3.05 0.22 -10.27
N GLU A 20 2.91 -0.77 -11.15
CA GLU A 20 2.46 -0.54 -12.52
C GLU A 20 1.00 -0.96 -12.65
N GLY A 21 0.11 0.01 -12.69
CA GLY A 21 -1.33 -0.19 -12.72
C GLY A 21 -2.00 0.28 -11.45
N PRO A 22 -3.31 0.05 -11.29
CA PRO A 22 -4.03 0.49 -10.10
C PRO A 22 -3.51 -0.16 -8.81
N ALA A 23 -3.26 0.65 -7.79
CA ALA A 23 -2.89 0.16 -6.45
C ALA A 23 -4.17 -0.16 -5.69
N ASN A 24 -4.67 -1.37 -5.84
CA ASN A 24 -5.97 -1.78 -5.32
C ASN A 24 -5.87 -3.00 -4.39
N PHE A 25 -7.04 -3.39 -3.86
CA PHE A 25 -7.11 -4.50 -2.90
C PHE A 25 -6.53 -5.81 -3.46
N ALA A 26 -6.63 -6.03 -4.77
CA ALA A 26 -6.17 -7.27 -5.39
C ALA A 26 -4.67 -7.50 -5.25
N VAL A 27 -3.86 -6.42 -5.16
CA VAL A 27 -2.41 -6.53 -4.99
C VAL A 27 -1.95 -6.16 -3.58
N SER A 28 -2.88 -5.83 -2.69
CA SER A 28 -2.55 -5.34 -1.35
C SER A 28 -1.78 -6.36 -0.51
N VAL A 29 -2.17 -7.64 -0.57
CA VAL A 29 -1.50 -8.71 0.18
C VAL A 29 -0.09 -8.94 -0.38
N ASP A 30 0.06 -8.95 -1.69
CA ASP A 30 1.37 -9.09 -2.32
C ASP A 30 2.28 -7.93 -1.96
N PHE A 31 1.75 -6.71 -1.98
CA PHE A 31 2.51 -5.52 -1.61
C PHE A 31 2.98 -5.60 -0.14
N LYS A 32 2.08 -5.94 0.76
CA LYS A 32 2.42 -6.10 2.18
C LYS A 32 3.52 -7.15 2.37
N SER A 33 3.39 -8.29 1.69
CA SER A 33 4.35 -9.38 1.77
C SER A 33 5.73 -8.95 1.29
N VAL A 34 5.79 -8.29 0.14
CA VAL A 34 7.05 -7.82 -0.45
C VAL A 34 7.76 -6.85 0.50
N VAL A 35 7.03 -5.85 1.01
CA VAL A 35 7.64 -4.85 1.90
C VAL A 35 8.05 -5.49 3.23
N THR A 36 7.24 -6.39 3.78
CA THR A 36 7.58 -7.08 5.03
C THR A 36 8.88 -7.88 4.87
N GLN A 37 9.04 -8.59 3.75
CA GLN A 37 10.28 -9.32 3.47
C GLN A 37 11.47 -8.39 3.37
N CYS A 38 11.30 -7.22 2.75
CA CYS A 38 12.36 -6.22 2.67
C CYS A 38 12.75 -5.70 4.05
N CYS A 39 11.78 -5.48 4.93
CA CYS A 39 12.04 -5.05 6.31
C CYS A 39 12.81 -6.12 7.10
N GLU A 40 12.44 -7.38 6.94
CA GLU A 40 13.12 -8.50 7.59
C GLU A 40 14.57 -8.64 7.12
N ALA A 41 14.84 -8.26 5.87
CA ALA A 41 16.18 -8.26 5.31
C ALA A 41 16.99 -6.98 5.63
N GLY A 42 16.47 -6.11 6.46
CA GLY A 42 17.17 -4.89 6.92
C GLY A 42 16.69 -3.59 6.29
N GLY A 43 15.62 -3.62 5.48
CA GLY A 43 15.07 -2.42 4.87
C GLY A 43 14.51 -1.46 5.92
N ARG A 44 14.84 -0.17 5.78
CA ARG A 44 14.42 0.89 6.69
C ARG A 44 13.62 1.99 5.99
N VAL A 45 13.83 2.14 4.69
CA VAL A 45 13.20 3.17 3.87
C VAL A 45 12.49 2.48 2.72
N LEU A 46 11.24 2.86 2.49
CA LEU A 46 10.49 2.41 1.32
C LEU A 46 10.41 3.57 0.33
N LEU A 47 10.91 3.34 -0.87
CA LEU A 47 10.68 4.22 -2.01
C LEU A 47 9.59 3.60 -2.86
N LEU A 48 8.42 4.20 -2.86
CA LEU A 48 7.26 3.70 -3.61
C LEU A 48 7.10 4.51 -4.88
N ASP A 49 7.42 3.90 -6.02
CA ASP A 49 7.34 4.55 -7.33
C ASP A 49 5.92 4.41 -7.89
N LEU A 50 5.23 5.53 -7.98
CA LEU A 50 3.84 5.60 -8.41
C LEU A 50 3.67 6.28 -9.78
N ALA A 51 4.75 6.44 -10.53
CA ALA A 51 4.69 7.10 -11.84
C ALA A 51 3.73 6.42 -12.82
N ALA A 52 3.60 5.10 -12.73
CA ALA A 52 2.70 4.31 -13.59
C ALA A 52 1.45 3.84 -12.85
N CYS A 53 1.10 4.47 -11.73
CA CYS A 53 -0.05 4.12 -10.91
C CYS A 53 -1.14 5.17 -11.07
N PRO A 54 -2.25 4.88 -11.77
CA PRO A 54 -3.28 5.88 -12.04
C PRO A 54 -4.20 6.17 -10.86
N ASN A 55 -4.32 5.25 -9.92
CA ASN A 55 -5.17 5.43 -8.74
C ASN A 55 -4.77 4.45 -7.64
N MET A 56 -5.32 4.70 -6.46
CA MET A 56 -5.09 3.87 -5.28
C MET A 56 -6.43 3.75 -4.54
N ASP A 57 -6.72 2.57 -3.99
CA ASP A 57 -7.90 2.41 -3.17
C ASP A 57 -7.57 2.48 -1.68
N SER A 58 -8.62 2.51 -0.83
CA SER A 58 -8.44 2.65 0.60
C SER A 58 -7.82 1.41 1.24
N THR A 59 -7.99 0.23 0.66
CA THR A 59 -7.36 -0.99 1.16
C THR A 59 -5.84 -0.90 1.02
N PHE A 60 -5.36 -0.56 -0.17
CA PHE A 60 -3.92 -0.41 -0.42
C PHE A 60 -3.35 0.68 0.48
N LEU A 61 -4.03 1.84 0.55
CA LEU A 61 -3.58 2.95 1.37
C LEU A 61 -3.52 2.57 2.86
N GLY A 62 -4.51 1.87 3.37
CA GLY A 62 -4.51 1.44 4.77
C GLY A 62 -3.34 0.52 5.11
N ILE A 63 -2.99 -0.38 4.19
CA ILE A 63 -1.81 -1.24 4.35
C ILE A 63 -0.54 -0.39 4.34
N LEU A 64 -0.45 0.57 3.44
CA LEU A 64 0.69 1.49 3.36
C LEU A 64 0.85 2.25 4.67
N VAL A 65 -0.25 2.77 5.24
CA VAL A 65 -0.24 3.46 6.53
C VAL A 65 0.25 2.53 7.64
N GLY A 66 -0.18 1.27 7.64
CA GLY A 66 0.28 0.28 8.63
C GLY A 66 1.78 0.03 8.56
N LEU A 67 2.37 0.16 7.38
CA LEU A 67 3.81 -0.04 7.20
C LEU A 67 4.64 1.13 7.73
N THR A 68 4.05 2.31 7.96
CA THR A 68 4.79 3.45 8.52
C THR A 68 5.37 3.14 9.89
N GLY A 69 4.74 2.23 10.65
CA GLY A 69 5.25 1.82 11.96
C GLY A 69 6.44 0.87 11.91
N LYS A 70 6.73 0.30 10.74
CA LYS A 70 7.81 -0.67 10.54
C LYS A 70 9.02 -0.09 9.82
N LEU A 71 8.87 1.10 9.28
CA LEU A 71 9.87 1.76 8.44
C LEU A 71 10.22 3.10 9.03
N ASP A 72 11.46 3.56 8.81
CA ASP A 72 11.89 4.88 9.23
C ASP A 72 11.26 5.97 8.37
N ARG A 73 11.05 5.68 7.08
CA ARG A 73 10.49 6.64 6.14
C ARG A 73 9.85 5.94 4.96
N ILE A 74 8.73 6.50 4.49
CA ILE A 74 8.11 6.12 3.21
C ILE A 74 8.14 7.34 2.30
N GLU A 75 8.73 7.16 1.12
CA GLU A 75 8.83 8.19 0.10
C GLU A 75 7.98 7.78 -1.11
N LEU A 76 7.04 8.65 -1.49
CA LEU A 76 6.22 8.44 -2.68
C LEU A 76 6.84 9.19 -3.84
N LEU A 77 7.22 8.46 -4.89
CA LEU A 77 7.86 9.04 -6.05
C LEU A 77 6.84 9.19 -7.18
N ASN A 78 6.68 10.42 -7.65
CA ASN A 78 5.78 10.77 -8.76
C ASN A 78 4.32 10.33 -8.59
N PRO A 79 3.69 10.52 -7.41
CA PRO A 79 2.27 10.19 -7.28
C PRO A 79 1.45 11.16 -8.14
N CYS A 80 0.39 10.64 -8.79
CA CYS A 80 -0.50 11.50 -9.56
C CYS A 80 -1.44 12.27 -8.61
N GLU A 81 -2.13 13.27 -9.15
CA GLU A 81 -3.04 14.11 -8.37
C GLU A 81 -4.12 13.32 -7.65
N ARG A 82 -4.68 12.32 -8.33
CA ARG A 82 -5.72 11.46 -7.75
C ARG A 82 -5.22 10.75 -6.49
N VAL A 83 -3.99 10.27 -6.52
CA VAL A 83 -3.39 9.59 -5.36
C VAL A 83 -3.13 10.58 -4.23
N THR A 84 -2.52 11.74 -4.52
CA THR A 84 -2.28 12.74 -3.48
C THR A 84 -3.57 13.27 -2.88
N ASP A 85 -4.61 13.45 -3.69
CA ASP A 85 -5.93 13.87 -3.18
C ASP A 85 -6.51 12.85 -2.21
N LEU A 86 -6.37 11.56 -2.51
CA LEU A 86 -6.82 10.51 -1.60
C LEU A 86 -6.09 10.58 -0.27
N LEU A 87 -4.77 10.74 -0.28
CA LEU A 87 -3.98 10.83 0.95
C LEU A 87 -4.38 12.06 1.77
N GLU A 88 -4.59 13.19 1.12
CA GLU A 88 -5.06 14.41 1.79
C GLU A 88 -6.44 14.22 2.40
N ASN A 89 -7.37 13.66 1.64
CA ASN A 89 -8.75 13.45 2.10
C ASN A 89 -8.84 12.53 3.30
N LEU A 90 -7.93 11.57 3.40
CA LEU A 90 -7.91 10.64 4.53
C LEU A 90 -6.96 11.08 5.64
N GLY A 91 -6.31 12.24 5.47
CA GLY A 91 -5.49 12.85 6.52
C GLY A 91 -4.20 12.11 6.80
N VAL A 92 -3.62 11.42 5.82
CA VAL A 92 -2.42 10.60 6.00
C VAL A 92 -1.22 11.08 5.17
N LEU A 93 -1.38 12.17 4.42
CA LEU A 93 -0.29 12.67 3.56
C LEU A 93 0.96 13.02 4.38
N ASP A 94 0.78 13.53 5.59
CA ASP A 94 1.88 13.94 6.47
C ASP A 94 2.71 12.77 6.99
N LEU A 95 2.21 11.54 6.86
CA LEU A 95 2.96 10.35 7.30
C LEU A 95 4.02 9.92 6.28
N MET A 96 4.04 10.57 5.12
CA MET A 96 4.89 10.16 4.00
C MET A 96 5.54 11.39 3.38
N SER A 97 6.65 11.16 2.68
CA SER A 97 7.31 12.21 1.89
C SER A 97 6.94 12.04 0.43
N VAL A 98 6.77 13.14 -0.28
CA VAL A 98 6.44 13.12 -1.72
C VAL A 98 7.59 13.75 -2.50
N GLY A 99 8.03 13.06 -3.55
CA GLY A 99 9.10 13.54 -4.43
C GLY A 99 8.73 13.36 -5.89
N GLN A 100 9.46 14.09 -6.74
CA GLN A 100 9.32 14.03 -8.18
C GLN A 100 10.69 13.77 -8.79
N GLY A 101 10.73 13.06 -9.91
CA GLY A 101 11.96 12.83 -10.62
C GLY A 101 12.18 11.39 -11.05
N ALA A 102 13.39 11.09 -11.49
CA ALA A 102 13.77 9.76 -11.94
C ALA A 102 13.93 8.81 -10.76
N ASN A 103 13.58 7.54 -10.99
CA ASN A 103 13.77 6.49 -10.00
C ASN A 103 15.23 6.02 -10.03
N PRO A 104 15.98 6.15 -8.92
CA PRO A 104 17.38 5.72 -8.91
C PRO A 104 17.58 4.22 -9.09
N PHE A 105 16.52 3.42 -8.94
CA PHE A 105 16.55 1.97 -9.11
C PHE A 105 16.09 1.53 -10.50
N ASP A 106 15.81 2.47 -11.40
CA ASP A 106 15.37 2.15 -12.75
C ASP A 106 16.46 1.30 -13.44
N GLY A 107 16.03 0.21 -14.09
CA GLY A 107 16.94 -0.75 -14.67
C GLY A 107 17.37 -1.89 -13.75
N ARG A 108 17.08 -1.80 -12.44
CA ARG A 108 17.41 -2.84 -11.46
C ARG A 108 16.18 -3.49 -10.84
N LEU A 109 14.99 -3.07 -11.26
CA LEU A 109 13.73 -3.59 -10.71
C LEU A 109 13.39 -4.95 -11.33
N GLU A 110 12.94 -5.87 -10.50
CA GLU A 110 12.51 -7.20 -10.93
C GLU A 110 11.05 -7.40 -10.56
N THR A 111 10.29 -8.07 -11.42
CA THR A 111 8.88 -8.34 -11.15
C THR A 111 8.75 -9.28 -9.96
N ALA A 112 7.94 -8.87 -8.97
CA ALA A 112 7.65 -9.70 -7.81
C ALA A 112 6.62 -10.76 -8.17
N ASP A 113 6.78 -11.97 -7.59
CA ASP A 113 5.83 -13.04 -7.78
C ASP A 113 4.55 -12.76 -6.98
N SER A 114 3.41 -13.12 -7.57
CA SER A 114 2.15 -13.04 -6.86
C SER A 114 2.02 -14.18 -5.85
N THR A 115 1.54 -13.88 -4.64
CA THR A 115 1.21 -14.89 -3.64
C THR A 115 -0.11 -15.59 -3.95
N GLN A 116 -0.88 -15.04 -4.90
CA GLN A 116 -2.22 -15.53 -5.25
C GLN A 116 -3.10 -15.67 -4.00
N ALA A 117 -3.16 -14.60 -3.22
CA ALA A 117 -3.95 -14.55 -2.00
C ALA A 117 -5.41 -14.94 -2.28
N ASP A 118 -5.98 -15.78 -1.40
CA ASP A 118 -7.36 -16.19 -1.52
C ASP A 118 -8.32 -15.08 -1.04
N LYS A 119 -9.62 -15.32 -1.22
CA LYS A 119 -10.64 -14.34 -0.86
C LYS A 119 -10.56 -13.96 0.62
N ARG A 120 -10.33 -14.94 1.49
CA ARG A 120 -10.24 -14.69 2.93
C ARG A 120 -9.07 -13.75 3.27
N ALA A 121 -7.90 -14.00 2.67
CA ALA A 121 -6.72 -13.18 2.91
C ALA A 121 -6.96 -11.75 2.42
N LEU A 122 -7.61 -11.58 1.28
CA LEU A 122 -7.92 -10.25 0.74
C LEU A 122 -8.93 -9.52 1.62
N THR A 123 -9.96 -10.21 2.11
CA THR A 123 -10.96 -9.63 3.00
C THR A 123 -10.33 -9.20 4.32
N GLU A 124 -9.48 -10.05 4.89
CA GLU A 124 -8.76 -9.75 6.14
C GLU A 124 -7.87 -8.52 5.99
N ALA A 125 -7.12 -8.45 4.88
CA ALA A 125 -6.27 -7.30 4.59
C ALA A 125 -7.08 -6.01 4.45
N SER A 126 -8.22 -6.07 3.78
CA SER A 126 -9.09 -4.92 3.62
C SER A 126 -9.67 -4.46 4.95
N LEU A 127 -10.09 -5.39 5.80
CA LEU A 127 -10.62 -5.07 7.13
C LEU A 127 -9.55 -4.39 7.98
N GLU A 128 -8.36 -4.95 8.03
CA GLU A 128 -7.23 -4.39 8.79
C GLU A 128 -6.88 -2.99 8.28
N ALA A 129 -6.83 -2.82 6.96
CA ALA A 129 -6.53 -1.53 6.34
C ALA A 129 -7.50 -0.44 6.76
N HIS A 130 -8.80 -0.75 6.74
CA HIS A 130 -9.82 0.23 7.12
C HIS A 130 -9.81 0.54 8.61
N LYS A 131 -9.51 -0.44 9.46
CA LYS A 131 -9.34 -0.20 10.89
C LYS A 131 -8.16 0.76 11.14
N LEU A 132 -7.05 0.57 10.43
CA LEU A 132 -5.89 1.44 10.56
C LEU A 132 -6.21 2.87 10.14
N LEU A 133 -6.95 3.05 9.04
CA LEU A 133 -7.34 4.38 8.58
C LEU A 133 -8.24 5.10 9.59
N MET A 134 -9.13 4.37 10.25
CA MET A 134 -9.98 4.93 11.30
C MET A 134 -9.18 5.30 12.56
N GLU A 135 -8.14 4.53 12.87
CA GLU A 135 -7.28 4.79 14.03
C GLU A 135 -6.39 6.01 13.84
N VAL A 136 -5.80 6.18 12.63
CA VAL A 136 -4.86 7.28 12.40
C VAL A 136 -5.57 8.63 12.29
N ASN A 137 -6.85 8.63 11.92
CA ASN A 137 -7.63 9.87 11.83
C ASN A 137 -9.09 9.58 12.15
N PRO A 138 -9.61 10.09 13.28
CA PRO A 138 -11.02 9.87 13.67
C PRO A 138 -12.03 10.33 12.64
N ASP A 139 -11.68 11.31 11.79
CA ASP A 139 -12.54 11.78 10.71
C ASP A 139 -12.83 10.69 9.68
N ASN A 140 -12.01 9.62 9.67
CA ASN A 140 -12.21 8.48 8.78
C ASN A 140 -13.27 7.49 9.29
N VAL A 141 -13.65 7.59 10.57
CA VAL A 141 -14.63 6.66 11.15
C VAL A 141 -15.95 6.67 10.39
N PRO A 142 -16.61 7.83 10.16
CA PRO A 142 -17.87 7.82 9.41
C PRO A 142 -17.71 7.39 7.96
N LYS A 143 -16.48 7.48 7.39
CA LYS A 143 -16.21 7.05 6.03
C LYS A 143 -16.14 5.54 5.88
N PHE A 144 -15.62 4.82 6.88
CA PHE A 144 -15.28 3.40 6.77
C PHE A 144 -15.95 2.48 7.79
N LYS A 145 -16.67 3.03 8.74
CA LYS A 145 -17.33 2.24 9.79
C LYS A 145 -18.20 1.12 9.23
N ASP A 146 -19.05 1.44 8.26
CA ASP A 146 -19.97 0.46 7.67
C ASP A 146 -19.21 -0.56 6.81
N VAL A 147 -18.20 -0.12 6.08
CA VAL A 147 -17.35 -1.02 5.29
C VAL A 147 -16.63 -2.00 6.20
N ALA A 148 -16.04 -1.53 7.30
CA ALA A 148 -15.34 -2.38 8.25
C ALA A 148 -16.29 -3.41 8.88
N GLN A 149 -17.50 -2.98 9.25
CA GLN A 149 -18.51 -3.90 9.80
C GLN A 149 -18.90 -4.96 8.79
N PHE A 150 -19.15 -4.57 7.53
CA PHE A 150 -19.47 -5.51 6.45
C PHE A 150 -18.35 -6.54 6.26
N LEU A 151 -17.09 -6.09 6.24
CA LEU A 151 -15.94 -6.97 6.05
C LEU A 151 -15.79 -7.94 7.22
N ALA A 152 -16.01 -7.48 8.46
CA ALA A 152 -15.95 -8.35 9.64
C ALA A 152 -17.02 -9.43 9.58
N GLU A 153 -18.25 -9.08 9.19
CA GLU A 153 -19.33 -10.02 9.02
C GLU A 153 -19.05 -11.02 7.90
N ASP A 154 -18.46 -10.54 6.80
CA ASP A 154 -18.10 -11.40 5.68
C ASP A 154 -17.04 -12.43 6.10
N MET A 155 -16.08 -12.04 6.93
CA MET A 155 -15.08 -12.97 7.46
C MET A 155 -15.71 -14.04 8.35
N GLU A 156 -16.70 -13.69 9.15
CA GLU A 156 -17.42 -14.66 9.97
C GLU A 156 -18.14 -15.68 9.08
N ARG A 157 -18.74 -15.22 7.98
CA ARG A 157 -19.43 -16.12 7.04
C ARG A 157 -18.46 -17.05 6.31
N GLN A 158 -17.23 -16.60 6.09
CA GLN A 158 -16.20 -17.42 5.43
C GLN A 158 -15.57 -18.44 6.36
N GLY A 159 -15.59 -18.13 7.64
CA GLY A 159 -14.96 -18.95 8.66
C GLY A 159 -15.77 -20.14 9.04
#